data_3670df3a2aec6b918915382551192d1c
#
_entry.id   3670df3a2aec6b918915382551192d1c
#
_cell.length_a   1.000
_cell.length_b   1.000
_cell.length_c   1.000
_cell.angle_alpha   90.00
_cell.angle_beta   90.00
_cell.angle_gamma   90.00
#
_symmetry.space_group_name_H-M   'P 1'
#
loop_
_entity.id
_entity.type
_entity.pdbx_description
1 polymer ?
#
loop_
_entity_poly.entity_id
_entity_poly.type
_entity_poly.pdbx_seq_one_letter_code
_entity_poly.pdbx_strand_id
1 'polypeptide(L)'
;MTKSYAILFLFGFVCICGCSEHEDTNNSEYVSIQPQYDKISLQPTSDTIHLALDDKSFSTIRSVNSFQQDSVVYLAIHDKRLENINIYEALTGKKVKRIKLKRYLDDQIYKPSSFTKNFDSIYVSNYQSLTLLDSSGKVKAKYDFVDDPPLSWSLIGNDNPVYSKDNKLYTAVRNNVNEKSLKKIQKWKLFYEYDLSTGKAELRYNFPDKFRHSIHGYRFLNSSYCYNDSGRFVISFAGDSLVYETDFKGYHKSYYAKSVSQTTVLPEIKADEFSDEKAFENFLFTDAYSSIFYDNSKKYYLRIFRQKITKAEYQSKQWSVKQSVIIMDQNHAIIGEGAVDPNIWLESIFFMPDGNIYARVNSKDEYALHFVRLEYVSIN
;
A
#
# COMPACT_ATOMS: atom_id res chain seq x y z
N MET A 1 3.39 -27.58 -82.94
CA MET A 1 2.49 -27.82 -81.79
C MET A 1 3.32 -27.73 -80.51
N THR A 2 3.43 -26.55 -79.88
CA THR A 2 4.20 -26.28 -78.69
C THR A 2 3.22 -26.03 -77.51
N LYS A 3 3.22 -26.93 -76.53
CA LYS A 3 2.41 -26.79 -75.34
C LYS A 3 3.18 -25.98 -74.28
N SER A 4 2.69 -24.79 -73.98
CA SER A 4 3.14 -23.99 -72.87
C SER A 4 2.50 -24.47 -71.58
N TYR A 5 3.30 -24.80 -70.53
CA TYR A 5 2.85 -25.06 -69.20
C TYR A 5 3.03 -23.77 -68.40
N ALA A 6 1.92 -23.18 -67.87
CA ALA A 6 1.91 -22.09 -66.93
C ALA A 6 2.06 -22.69 -65.53
N ILE A 7 3.16 -22.37 -64.82
CA ILE A 7 3.37 -22.70 -63.40
C ILE A 7 2.83 -21.58 -62.59
N LEU A 8 1.76 -21.88 -61.84
CA LEU A 8 1.11 -20.97 -60.87
C LEU A 8 1.87 -21.05 -59.53
N PHE A 9 2.66 -20.04 -59.24
CA PHE A 9 3.28 -19.89 -57.91
C PHE A 9 2.26 -19.32 -56.91
N LEU A 10 1.77 -20.17 -56.00
CA LEU A 10 0.93 -19.77 -54.90
C LEU A 10 1.85 -19.28 -53.78
N PHE A 11 1.97 -17.95 -53.60
CA PHE A 11 2.65 -17.34 -52.44
C PHE A 11 1.72 -17.44 -51.22
N GLY A 12 1.99 -18.41 -50.36
CA GLY A 12 1.38 -18.50 -49.05
C GLY A 12 1.91 -17.39 -48.15
N PHE A 13 1.06 -16.39 -47.89
CA PHE A 13 1.34 -15.36 -46.87
C PHE A 13 1.15 -16.00 -45.50
N VAL A 14 2.24 -16.44 -44.86
CA VAL A 14 2.24 -16.83 -43.45
C VAL A 14 2.25 -15.53 -42.62
N CYS A 15 1.08 -15.10 -42.16
CA CYS A 15 0.97 -14.11 -41.11
C CYS A 15 1.52 -14.70 -39.82
N ILE A 16 2.79 -14.45 -39.54
CA ILE A 16 3.37 -14.64 -38.23
C ILE A 16 2.75 -13.52 -37.35
N CYS A 17 1.63 -13.81 -36.73
CA CYS A 17 1.19 -13.04 -35.57
C CYS A 17 2.21 -13.28 -34.43
N GLY A 18 3.30 -12.54 -34.48
CA GLY A 18 4.18 -12.41 -33.32
C GLY A 18 3.37 -11.75 -32.21
N CYS A 19 2.93 -12.55 -31.24
CA CYS A 19 2.65 -11.99 -29.91
C CYS A 19 3.95 -11.36 -29.43
N SER A 20 4.12 -10.06 -29.65
CA SER A 20 5.08 -9.29 -28.87
C SER A 20 4.61 -9.39 -27.44
N GLU A 21 5.22 -10.27 -26.64
CA GLU A 21 5.27 -10.04 -25.20
C GLU A 21 5.80 -8.62 -25.06
N HIS A 22 4.92 -7.69 -24.74
CA HIS A 22 5.34 -6.40 -24.23
C HIS A 22 6.15 -6.73 -22.98
N GLU A 23 7.48 -6.76 -23.11
CA GLU A 23 8.34 -6.58 -21.96
C GLU A 23 7.92 -5.24 -21.36
N ASP A 24 7.20 -5.32 -20.23
CA ASP A 24 6.95 -4.17 -19.36
C ASP A 24 8.32 -3.68 -18.85
N THR A 25 9.04 -2.96 -19.69
CA THR A 25 10.25 -2.26 -19.28
C THR A 25 9.80 -1.13 -18.38
N ASN A 26 9.90 -1.32 -17.05
CA ASN A 26 9.58 -0.32 -16.05
C ASN A 26 10.61 0.83 -16.03
N ASN A 27 11.03 1.30 -17.19
CA ASN A 27 11.84 2.49 -17.30
C ASN A 27 10.95 3.71 -17.09
N SER A 28 10.91 4.20 -15.85
CA SER A 28 10.23 5.45 -15.52
C SER A 28 11.04 6.64 -16.03
N GLU A 29 10.37 7.60 -16.64
CA GLU A 29 10.94 8.92 -16.89
C GLU A 29 11.17 9.62 -15.55
N TYR A 30 12.43 9.94 -15.22
CA TYR A 30 12.75 10.68 -14.01
C TYR A 30 12.49 12.18 -14.18
N VAL A 31 11.67 12.74 -13.31
CA VAL A 31 11.37 14.16 -13.25
C VAL A 31 12.09 14.78 -12.06
N SER A 32 13.02 15.69 -12.33
CA SER A 32 13.77 16.41 -11.29
C SER A 32 13.04 17.68 -10.89
N ILE A 33 12.68 17.78 -9.60
CA ILE A 33 12.08 18.97 -8.99
C ILE A 33 12.89 19.29 -7.75
N GLN A 34 13.25 20.57 -7.57
CA GLN A 34 14.01 21.01 -6.40
C GLN A 34 13.17 20.91 -5.13
N PRO A 35 13.60 20.17 -4.09
CA PRO A 35 12.86 20.03 -2.86
C PRO A 35 12.96 21.27 -1.99
N GLN A 36 11.86 21.56 -1.25
CA GLN A 36 11.78 22.61 -0.23
C GLN A 36 11.16 21.99 1.01
N TYR A 37 11.99 21.74 2.05
CA TYR A 37 11.56 20.98 3.22
C TYR A 37 10.96 21.84 4.34
N ASP A 38 10.97 23.15 4.20
CA ASP A 38 10.74 24.14 5.26
C ASP A 38 9.50 25.02 5.06
N LYS A 39 8.64 24.70 4.08
CA LYS A 39 7.42 25.50 3.86
C LYS A 39 6.28 25.11 4.80
N ILE A 40 6.03 23.81 4.91
CA ILE A 40 4.92 23.29 5.72
C ILE A 40 5.32 22.02 6.46
N SER A 41 4.65 21.75 7.57
CA SER A 41 4.75 20.50 8.32
C SER A 41 3.36 19.99 8.67
N LEU A 42 3.25 18.72 9.05
CA LEU A 42 2.03 18.11 9.58
C LEU A 42 2.16 17.98 11.09
N GLN A 43 1.28 18.62 11.86
CA GLN A 43 1.36 18.68 13.31
C GLN A 43 0.05 18.20 13.96
N PRO A 44 0.12 17.53 15.14
CA PRO A 44 -1.07 17.18 15.89
C PRO A 44 -1.72 18.41 16.53
N THR A 45 -3.05 18.38 16.59
CA THR A 45 -3.86 19.38 17.31
C THR A 45 -4.38 18.83 18.64
N SER A 46 -5.19 19.60 19.35
CA SER A 46 -5.92 19.13 20.55
C SER A 46 -7.19 18.33 20.21
N ASP A 47 -7.64 18.36 18.96
CA ASP A 47 -8.88 17.71 18.55
C ASP A 47 -8.69 16.20 18.41
N THR A 48 -9.60 15.45 19.02
CA THR A 48 -9.51 13.99 19.10
C THR A 48 -10.84 13.30 18.80
N ILE A 49 -10.75 12.10 18.23
CA ILE A 49 -11.88 11.17 18.13
C ILE A 49 -11.62 10.05 19.15
N HIS A 50 -12.65 9.73 19.93
CA HIS A 50 -12.64 8.66 20.93
C HIS A 50 -13.67 7.60 20.56
N LEU A 51 -13.23 6.35 20.39
CA LEU A 51 -14.10 5.22 20.12
C LEU A 51 -14.08 4.27 21.32
N ALA A 52 -15.15 4.22 22.09
CA ALA A 52 -15.28 3.29 23.19
C ALA A 52 -15.29 1.83 22.69
N LEU A 53 -14.50 0.99 23.35
CA LEU A 53 -14.46 -0.44 23.12
C LEU A 53 -15.43 -1.16 24.06
N ASP A 54 -16.12 -2.16 23.56
CA ASP A 54 -16.94 -3.04 24.39
C ASP A 54 -16.16 -4.32 24.78
N ASP A 55 -16.78 -5.19 25.56
CA ASP A 55 -16.22 -6.47 26.02
C ASP A 55 -15.81 -7.45 24.91
N LYS A 56 -16.19 -7.13 23.65
CA LYS A 56 -15.89 -7.93 22.42
C LYS A 56 -15.06 -7.14 21.43
N SER A 57 -14.24 -6.21 21.87
CA SER A 57 -13.34 -5.42 21.05
C SER A 57 -12.00 -5.22 21.77
N PHE A 58 -10.93 -5.16 21.01
CA PHE A 58 -9.58 -4.92 21.53
C PHE A 58 -8.96 -3.67 20.92
N SER A 59 -8.09 -3.03 21.69
CA SER A 59 -7.33 -1.86 21.24
C SER A 59 -6.25 -2.22 20.20
N THR A 60 -5.91 -3.50 20.02
CA THR A 60 -4.96 -3.94 19.00
C THR A 60 -5.63 -4.06 17.65
N ILE A 61 -5.38 -3.11 16.77
CA ILE A 61 -5.99 -3.06 15.41
C ILE A 61 -4.98 -3.38 14.31
N ARG A 62 -5.46 -3.85 13.15
CA ARG A 62 -4.67 -4.02 11.91
C ARG A 62 -4.74 -2.82 11.02
N SER A 63 -5.93 -2.28 10.85
CA SER A 63 -6.18 -1.16 9.96
C SER A 63 -7.37 -0.35 10.46
N VAL A 64 -7.42 0.89 10.04
CA VAL A 64 -8.55 1.78 10.14
C VAL A 64 -8.72 2.45 8.77
N ASN A 65 -9.94 2.57 8.30
CA ASN A 65 -10.23 3.44 7.17
C ASN A 65 -11.58 4.12 7.36
N SER A 66 -11.72 5.31 6.78
CA SER A 66 -12.96 6.07 6.75
C SER A 66 -13.74 5.80 5.47
N PHE A 67 -15.04 5.87 5.56
CA PHE A 67 -15.93 5.94 4.40
C PHE A 67 -17.16 6.77 4.73
N GLN A 68 -17.81 7.32 3.72
CA GLN A 68 -19.05 8.07 3.87
C GLN A 68 -20.21 7.32 3.21
N GLN A 69 -21.34 7.29 3.90
CA GLN A 69 -22.61 6.81 3.35
C GLN A 69 -23.77 7.63 3.94
N ASP A 70 -24.71 8.05 3.10
CA ASP A 70 -25.89 8.81 3.51
C ASP A 70 -25.56 10.04 4.39
N SER A 71 -24.54 10.81 4.00
CA SER A 71 -24.02 11.98 4.72
C SER A 71 -23.36 11.70 6.09
N VAL A 72 -23.30 10.44 6.53
CA VAL A 72 -22.63 10.04 7.77
C VAL A 72 -21.24 9.47 7.44
N VAL A 73 -20.25 9.88 8.22
CA VAL A 73 -18.88 9.36 8.12
C VAL A 73 -18.71 8.23 9.11
N TYR A 74 -18.16 7.13 8.63
CA TYR A 74 -17.90 5.93 9.41
C TYR A 74 -16.41 5.62 9.45
N LEU A 75 -15.97 5.02 10.56
CA LEU A 75 -14.66 4.42 10.72
C LEU A 75 -14.80 2.90 10.81
N ALA A 76 -14.17 2.20 9.87
CA ALA A 76 -14.07 0.75 9.89
C ALA A 76 -12.73 0.36 10.54
N ILE A 77 -12.82 -0.34 11.66
CA ILE A 77 -11.68 -0.76 12.48
C ILE A 77 -11.54 -2.28 12.39
N HIS A 78 -10.42 -2.77 11.87
CA HIS A 78 -10.12 -4.19 11.87
C HIS A 78 -9.41 -4.58 13.18
N ASP A 79 -10.15 -5.24 14.07
CA ASP A 79 -9.64 -5.79 15.33
C ASP A 79 -8.75 -7.01 15.05
N LYS A 80 -7.46 -6.88 15.34
CA LYS A 80 -6.44 -7.91 15.06
C LYS A 80 -6.62 -9.19 15.91
N ARG A 81 -7.20 -9.09 17.10
CA ARG A 81 -7.26 -10.20 18.05
C ARG A 81 -8.47 -11.08 17.80
N LEU A 82 -9.61 -10.47 17.49
CA LEU A 82 -10.86 -11.20 17.22
C LEU A 82 -11.14 -11.41 15.75
N GLU A 83 -10.34 -10.79 14.87
CA GLU A 83 -10.57 -10.77 13.42
C GLU A 83 -12.00 -10.33 13.10
N ASN A 84 -12.39 -9.19 13.66
CA ASN A 84 -13.66 -8.53 13.42
C ASN A 84 -13.43 -7.18 12.75
N ILE A 85 -14.37 -6.74 11.93
CA ILE A 85 -14.46 -5.35 11.51
C ILE A 85 -15.55 -4.68 12.35
N ASN A 86 -15.17 -3.73 13.17
CA ASN A 86 -16.10 -2.89 13.94
C ASN A 86 -16.28 -1.56 13.21
N ILE A 87 -17.52 -1.17 12.94
CA ILE A 87 -17.84 0.09 12.26
C ILE A 87 -18.47 1.05 13.27
N TYR A 88 -17.92 2.26 13.31
CA TYR A 88 -18.34 3.34 14.20
C TYR A 88 -18.75 4.56 13.39
N GLU A 89 -19.73 5.32 13.85
CA GLU A 89 -19.94 6.70 13.40
C GLU A 89 -18.78 7.56 13.89
N ALA A 90 -18.08 8.22 12.98
CA ALA A 90 -16.84 8.92 13.31
C ALA A 90 -17.03 10.06 14.34
N LEU A 91 -18.11 10.85 14.21
CA LEU A 91 -18.35 12.01 15.06
C LEU A 91 -18.91 11.67 16.44
N THR A 92 -19.75 10.64 16.53
CA THR A 92 -20.40 10.25 17.79
C THR A 92 -19.65 9.18 18.57
N GLY A 93 -18.71 8.49 17.90
CA GLY A 93 -18.03 7.32 18.44
C GLY A 93 -18.93 6.10 18.64
N LYS A 94 -20.20 6.16 18.19
CA LYS A 94 -21.18 5.08 18.35
C LYS A 94 -20.85 3.91 17.45
N LYS A 95 -20.69 2.71 18.03
CA LYS A 95 -20.55 1.49 17.25
C LYS A 95 -21.90 1.13 16.60
N VAL A 96 -21.91 1.04 15.28
CA VAL A 96 -23.12 0.72 14.50
C VAL A 96 -23.15 -0.71 13.97
N LYS A 97 -21.95 -1.32 13.78
CA LYS A 97 -21.88 -2.68 13.21
C LYS A 97 -20.63 -3.42 13.69
N ARG A 98 -20.75 -4.74 13.77
CA ARG A 98 -19.63 -5.68 13.90
C ARG A 98 -19.80 -6.82 12.90
N ILE A 99 -18.73 -7.07 12.13
CA ILE A 99 -18.67 -8.14 11.13
C ILE A 99 -17.59 -9.11 11.57
N LYS A 100 -17.99 -10.36 11.82
CA LYS A 100 -17.09 -11.43 12.27
C LYS A 100 -16.47 -12.10 11.05
N LEU A 101 -15.18 -11.93 10.83
CA LEU A 101 -14.50 -12.49 9.67
C LEU A 101 -14.25 -14.00 9.76
N LYS A 102 -14.09 -14.58 10.96
CA LYS A 102 -13.84 -16.02 11.15
C LYS A 102 -14.84 -16.96 10.47
N ARG A 103 -16.05 -16.50 10.16
CA ARG A 103 -17.05 -17.29 9.44
C ARG A 103 -16.78 -17.44 7.95
N TYR A 104 -15.94 -16.59 7.38
CA TYR A 104 -15.68 -16.47 5.95
C TYR A 104 -14.28 -16.89 5.57
N LEU A 105 -13.52 -17.24 6.58
CA LEU A 105 -12.12 -17.55 6.45
C LEU A 105 -11.97 -19.02 6.90
N ASP A 106 -11.51 -19.90 6.01
CA ASP A 106 -11.15 -21.26 6.38
C ASP A 106 -10.12 -21.25 7.51
N ASP A 107 -10.13 -22.27 8.40
CA ASP A 107 -9.33 -22.34 9.64
C ASP A 107 -7.81 -22.16 9.46
N GLN A 108 -7.32 -22.12 8.23
CA GLN A 108 -5.91 -21.93 7.89
C GLN A 108 -5.47 -20.47 7.72
N ILE A 109 -6.31 -19.48 8.08
CA ILE A 109 -6.06 -18.10 7.68
C ILE A 109 -5.25 -17.34 8.71
N TYR A 110 -4.01 -17.20 8.35
CA TYR A 110 -3.06 -16.36 9.02
C TYR A 110 -3.21 -14.91 8.54
N LYS A 111 -3.72 -14.03 9.43
CA LYS A 111 -3.67 -12.57 9.31
C LYS A 111 -4.40 -11.99 8.09
N PRO A 112 -5.74 -12.06 8.02
CA PRO A 112 -6.48 -11.40 6.96
C PRO A 112 -6.23 -9.88 7.00
N SER A 113 -6.20 -9.25 5.85
CA SER A 113 -6.28 -7.79 5.71
C SER A 113 -7.65 -7.39 5.22
N SER A 114 -8.09 -6.18 5.52
CA SER A 114 -9.41 -5.71 5.09
C SER A 114 -9.40 -4.23 4.72
N PHE A 115 -10.32 -3.89 3.82
CA PHE A 115 -10.63 -2.52 3.44
C PHE A 115 -12.14 -2.37 3.23
N THR A 116 -12.76 -1.38 3.88
CA THR A 116 -14.21 -1.12 3.81
C THR A 116 -14.45 0.13 2.96
N LYS A 117 -15.09 -0.03 1.82
CA LYS A 117 -15.46 1.08 0.93
C LYS A 117 -16.81 1.69 1.31
N ASN A 118 -17.76 0.84 1.69
CA ASN A 118 -19.09 1.17 2.20
C ASN A 118 -19.70 -0.10 2.83
N PHE A 119 -20.95 -0.04 3.32
CA PHE A 119 -21.62 -1.19 3.93
C PHE A 119 -21.86 -2.37 2.97
N ASP A 120 -21.89 -2.12 1.66
CA ASP A 120 -22.11 -3.15 0.64
C ASP A 120 -20.82 -3.64 -0.01
N SER A 121 -19.68 -3.08 0.37
CA SER A 121 -18.40 -3.35 -0.27
C SER A 121 -17.29 -3.38 0.77
N ILE A 122 -17.13 -4.54 1.40
CA ILE A 122 -16.11 -4.85 2.41
C ILE A 122 -15.22 -5.92 1.83
N TYR A 123 -13.98 -5.54 1.54
CA TYR A 123 -12.98 -6.43 0.97
C TYR A 123 -12.16 -7.08 2.09
N VAL A 124 -11.96 -8.38 1.99
CA VAL A 124 -11.14 -9.17 2.91
C VAL A 124 -10.20 -10.03 2.09
N SER A 125 -8.92 -9.86 2.31
CA SER A 125 -7.89 -10.65 1.67
C SER A 125 -7.34 -11.69 2.62
N ASN A 126 -7.17 -12.91 2.15
CA ASN A 126 -6.47 -14.00 2.80
C ASN A 126 -5.37 -14.54 1.89
N TYR A 127 -4.76 -15.69 2.22
CA TYR A 127 -3.70 -16.27 1.37
C TYR A 127 -4.19 -16.87 0.05
N GLN A 128 -5.48 -17.05 -0.13
CA GLN A 128 -6.02 -17.76 -1.30
C GLN A 128 -6.83 -16.85 -2.21
N SER A 129 -7.49 -15.85 -1.66
CA SER A 129 -8.43 -15.03 -2.42
C SER A 129 -8.67 -13.65 -1.81
N LEU A 130 -9.18 -12.76 -2.63
CA LEU A 130 -9.85 -11.54 -2.22
C LEU A 130 -11.36 -11.77 -2.20
N THR A 131 -12.00 -11.57 -1.06
CA THR A 131 -13.44 -11.79 -0.87
C THR A 131 -14.14 -10.45 -0.69
N LEU A 132 -15.22 -10.21 -1.41
CA LEU A 132 -16.13 -9.09 -1.25
C LEU A 132 -17.33 -9.49 -0.40
N LEU A 133 -17.54 -8.79 0.70
CA LEU A 133 -18.67 -9.01 1.64
C LEU A 133 -19.58 -7.77 1.65
N ASP A 134 -20.83 -7.97 2.06
CA ASP A 134 -21.68 -6.89 2.59
C ASP A 134 -21.56 -6.79 4.13
N SER A 135 -22.23 -5.80 4.73
CA SER A 135 -22.19 -5.57 6.17
C SER A 135 -22.94 -6.63 7.01
N SER A 136 -23.72 -7.51 6.39
CA SER A 136 -24.27 -8.70 7.05
C SER A 136 -23.25 -9.83 7.12
N GLY A 137 -22.14 -9.66 6.38
CA GLY A 137 -21.11 -10.66 6.18
C GLY A 137 -21.43 -11.67 5.07
N LYS A 138 -22.44 -11.41 4.24
CA LYS A 138 -22.74 -12.25 3.08
C LYS A 138 -21.66 -12.05 2.00
N VAL A 139 -21.14 -13.15 1.49
CA VAL A 139 -20.19 -13.15 0.36
C VAL A 139 -20.95 -12.73 -0.91
N LYS A 140 -20.48 -11.68 -1.56
CA LYS A 140 -20.98 -11.18 -2.84
C LYS A 140 -20.14 -11.65 -4.02
N ALA A 141 -18.82 -11.73 -3.83
CA ALA A 141 -17.89 -12.21 -4.85
C ALA A 141 -16.62 -12.75 -4.17
N LYS A 142 -15.92 -13.63 -4.88
CA LYS A 142 -14.61 -14.16 -4.52
C LYS A 142 -13.73 -14.12 -5.76
N TYR A 143 -12.50 -13.62 -5.58
CA TYR A 143 -11.49 -13.50 -6.63
C TYR A 143 -10.28 -14.31 -6.19
N ASP A 144 -9.97 -15.37 -6.92
CA ASP A 144 -8.82 -16.22 -6.62
C ASP A 144 -7.53 -15.56 -7.09
N PHE A 145 -6.45 -15.83 -6.37
CA PHE A 145 -5.12 -15.33 -6.72
C PHE A 145 -4.51 -16.21 -7.82
N VAL A 146 -3.66 -15.60 -8.65
CA VAL A 146 -2.85 -16.37 -9.59
C VAL A 146 -1.58 -16.86 -8.91
N ASP A 147 -1.16 -18.09 -9.21
CA ASP A 147 -0.01 -18.74 -8.56
C ASP A 147 1.37 -18.26 -9.05
N ASP A 148 1.42 -17.36 -10.00
CA ASP A 148 2.69 -16.83 -10.53
C ASP A 148 2.80 -15.31 -10.26
N PRO A 149 3.74 -14.89 -9.41
CA PRO A 149 4.66 -15.71 -8.62
C PRO A 149 3.95 -16.38 -7.43
N PRO A 150 4.43 -17.54 -7.01
CA PRO A 150 3.83 -18.28 -5.89
C PRO A 150 3.88 -17.48 -4.60
N LEU A 151 2.89 -17.67 -3.74
CA LEU A 151 2.76 -17.03 -2.43
C LEU A 151 2.56 -15.50 -2.47
N SER A 152 1.97 -14.99 -3.54
CA SER A 152 1.51 -13.61 -3.61
C SER A 152 0.06 -13.51 -3.17
N TRP A 153 -0.26 -12.58 -2.28
CA TRP A 153 -1.65 -12.29 -1.91
C TRP A 153 -1.91 -10.79 -1.92
N SER A 154 -3.16 -10.40 -2.04
CA SER A 154 -3.54 -8.99 -1.98
C SER A 154 -3.25 -8.43 -0.59
N LEU A 155 -2.45 -7.38 -0.53
CA LEU A 155 -2.27 -6.55 0.65
C LEU A 155 -3.22 -5.38 0.53
N ILE A 156 -4.23 -5.34 1.41
CA ILE A 156 -5.23 -4.28 1.43
C ILE A 156 -5.30 -3.64 2.81
N GLY A 157 -5.57 -2.36 2.85
CA GLY A 157 -5.63 -1.60 4.08
C GLY A 157 -5.71 -0.12 3.79
N ASN A 158 -5.47 0.68 4.78
CA ASN A 158 -5.49 2.12 4.66
C ASN A 158 -4.36 2.66 3.75
N ASP A 159 -3.18 2.09 3.87
CA ASP A 159 -1.97 2.40 3.11
C ASP A 159 -1.88 1.66 1.75
N ASN A 160 -2.83 0.77 1.50
CA ASN A 160 -3.01 0.04 0.24
C ASN A 160 -4.52 -0.13 -0.02
N PRO A 161 -5.24 0.95 -0.32
CA PRO A 161 -6.69 0.92 -0.48
C PRO A 161 -7.11 0.08 -1.69
N VAL A 162 -8.25 -0.60 -1.59
CA VAL A 162 -8.84 -1.23 -2.78
C VAL A 162 -9.38 -0.14 -3.70
N TYR A 163 -8.93 -0.15 -4.93
CA TYR A 163 -9.34 0.82 -5.93
C TYR A 163 -10.12 0.16 -7.07
N SER A 164 -11.22 0.76 -7.49
CA SER A 164 -12.04 0.26 -8.60
C SER A 164 -12.30 1.33 -9.64
N LYS A 165 -12.05 1.00 -10.91
CA LYS A 165 -12.28 1.88 -12.07
C LYS A 165 -12.54 1.03 -13.32
N ASP A 166 -13.41 1.49 -14.19
CA ASP A 166 -13.64 0.91 -15.52
C ASP A 166 -13.89 -0.63 -15.47
N ASN A 167 -14.74 -1.06 -14.54
CA ASN A 167 -15.06 -2.48 -14.29
C ASN A 167 -13.85 -3.33 -13.86
N LYS A 168 -12.79 -2.69 -13.37
CA LYS A 168 -11.60 -3.35 -12.83
C LYS A 168 -11.40 -3.00 -11.37
N LEU A 169 -10.80 -3.94 -10.65
CA LEU A 169 -10.43 -3.78 -9.24
C LEU A 169 -8.92 -3.95 -9.10
N TYR A 170 -8.29 -3.06 -8.36
CA TYR A 170 -6.85 -3.06 -8.14
C TYR A 170 -6.53 -3.23 -6.66
N THR A 171 -5.56 -4.08 -6.36
CA THR A 171 -5.00 -4.25 -5.01
C THR A 171 -3.49 -4.43 -5.09
N ALA A 172 -2.77 -4.00 -4.05
CA ALA A 172 -1.36 -4.31 -3.94
C ALA A 172 -1.14 -5.82 -3.76
N VAL A 173 0.01 -6.30 -4.23
CA VAL A 173 0.50 -7.67 -4.01
C VAL A 173 1.60 -7.62 -2.96
N ARG A 174 1.50 -8.49 -1.97
CA ARG A 174 2.57 -8.71 -1.01
C ARG A 174 3.31 -10.00 -1.31
N ASN A 175 4.59 -9.88 -1.56
CA ASN A 175 5.51 -10.99 -1.59
C ASN A 175 6.03 -11.21 -0.16
N ASN A 176 5.53 -12.23 0.53
CA ASN A 176 5.84 -12.44 1.95
C ASN A 176 6.98 -13.42 2.19
N VAL A 177 7.86 -13.56 1.23
CA VAL A 177 8.99 -14.46 1.35
C VAL A 177 10.29 -13.70 1.14
N ASN A 178 11.27 -14.03 1.93
CA ASN A 178 12.65 -13.63 1.69
C ASN A 178 13.19 -14.47 0.54
N GLU A 179 13.08 -13.95 -0.67
CA GLU A 179 13.54 -14.63 -1.88
C GLU A 179 15.02 -14.36 -2.10
N LYS A 180 15.78 -15.43 -2.37
CA LYS A 180 17.21 -15.41 -2.67
C LYS A 180 17.50 -15.43 -4.17
N SER A 181 16.52 -15.80 -4.98
CA SER A 181 16.68 -15.92 -6.42
C SER A 181 16.35 -14.62 -7.12
N LEU A 182 17.35 -13.94 -7.65
CA LEU A 182 17.14 -12.74 -8.47
C LEU A 182 16.23 -13.03 -9.66
N LYS A 183 16.34 -14.23 -10.28
CA LYS A 183 15.47 -14.65 -11.37
C LYS A 183 13.99 -14.67 -10.99
N LYS A 184 13.66 -15.00 -9.73
CA LYS A 184 12.28 -14.94 -9.23
C LYS A 184 11.88 -13.50 -8.92
N ILE A 185 12.74 -12.73 -8.23
CA ILE A 185 12.48 -11.31 -7.90
C ILE A 185 12.20 -10.51 -9.17
N GLN A 186 12.94 -10.74 -10.25
CA GLN A 186 12.74 -10.07 -11.54
C GLN A 186 11.36 -10.32 -12.16
N LYS A 187 10.73 -11.44 -11.84
CA LYS A 187 9.39 -11.79 -12.34
C LYS A 187 8.24 -11.29 -11.48
N TRP A 188 8.54 -10.80 -10.26
CA TRP A 188 7.50 -10.37 -9.36
C TRP A 188 6.78 -9.13 -9.86
N LYS A 189 5.44 -9.17 -9.70
CA LYS A 189 4.55 -8.06 -10.00
C LYS A 189 3.84 -7.61 -8.72
N LEU A 190 3.45 -6.34 -8.69
CA LEU A 190 3.10 -5.62 -7.45
C LEU A 190 1.61 -5.32 -7.32
N PHE A 191 0.82 -5.57 -8.37
CA PHE A 191 -0.61 -5.33 -8.36
C PHE A 191 -1.37 -6.48 -8.97
N TYR A 192 -2.49 -6.83 -8.34
CA TYR A 192 -3.57 -7.54 -8.99
C TYR A 192 -4.50 -6.55 -9.68
N GLU A 193 -4.84 -6.85 -10.91
CA GLU A 193 -5.96 -6.27 -11.65
C GLU A 193 -7.00 -7.38 -11.84
N TYR A 194 -8.16 -7.22 -11.21
CA TYR A 194 -9.30 -8.14 -11.35
C TYR A 194 -10.29 -7.54 -12.32
N ASP A 195 -10.69 -8.29 -13.33
CA ASP A 195 -11.82 -7.97 -14.19
C ASP A 195 -13.11 -8.36 -13.47
N LEU A 196 -13.95 -7.38 -13.14
CA LEU A 196 -15.16 -7.60 -12.35
C LEU A 196 -16.28 -8.31 -13.14
N SER A 197 -16.21 -8.34 -14.48
CA SER A 197 -17.17 -9.05 -15.32
C SER A 197 -16.86 -10.53 -15.48
N THR A 198 -15.56 -10.89 -15.53
CA THR A 198 -15.10 -12.26 -15.77
C THR A 198 -14.57 -12.92 -14.50
N GLY A 199 -14.24 -12.16 -13.47
CA GLY A 199 -13.58 -12.63 -12.24
C GLY A 199 -12.10 -13.00 -12.46
N LYS A 200 -11.54 -12.76 -13.64
CA LYS A 200 -10.14 -13.07 -13.93
C LYS A 200 -9.20 -12.08 -13.26
N ALA A 201 -8.11 -12.59 -12.72
CA ALA A 201 -7.03 -11.81 -12.13
C ALA A 201 -5.81 -11.81 -13.05
N GLU A 202 -5.15 -10.66 -13.16
CA GLU A 202 -3.85 -10.51 -13.81
C GLU A 202 -2.90 -9.76 -12.87
N LEU A 203 -1.61 -10.11 -12.96
CA LEU A 203 -0.57 -9.39 -12.24
C LEU A 203 0.00 -8.27 -13.11
N ARG A 204 0.13 -7.08 -12.52
CA ARG A 204 0.63 -5.86 -13.17
C ARG A 204 1.82 -5.28 -12.41
N TYR A 205 2.62 -4.49 -13.09
CA TYR A 205 3.69 -3.63 -12.59
C TYR A 205 4.85 -4.39 -11.92
N ASN A 206 5.96 -4.48 -12.60
CA ASN A 206 7.21 -5.08 -12.08
C ASN A 206 7.88 -4.17 -11.06
N PHE A 207 8.80 -4.72 -10.26
CA PHE A 207 9.68 -3.89 -9.45
C PHE A 207 10.50 -2.92 -10.30
N PRO A 208 10.78 -1.70 -9.80
CA PRO A 208 11.80 -0.83 -10.37
C PRO A 208 13.15 -1.55 -10.47
N ASP A 209 13.96 -1.22 -11.49
CA ASP A 209 15.23 -1.90 -11.78
C ASP A 209 16.16 -2.00 -10.57
N LYS A 210 16.18 -0.97 -9.72
CA LYS A 210 16.94 -0.95 -8.48
C LYS A 210 16.75 -2.20 -7.60
N PHE A 211 15.54 -2.78 -7.59
CA PHE A 211 15.23 -3.97 -6.77
C PHE A 211 15.39 -5.29 -7.52
N ARG A 212 15.64 -5.25 -8.83
CA ARG A 212 15.68 -6.45 -9.68
C ARG A 212 17.06 -7.08 -9.79
N HIS A 213 18.11 -6.35 -9.36
CA HIS A 213 19.49 -6.75 -9.56
C HIS A 213 20.21 -7.14 -8.28
N SER A 214 19.59 -6.94 -7.11
CA SER A 214 20.18 -7.22 -5.79
C SER A 214 19.16 -7.78 -4.82
N ILE A 215 19.62 -8.50 -3.81
CA ILE A 215 18.78 -9.04 -2.75
C ILE A 215 18.83 -8.09 -1.55
N HIS A 216 17.66 -7.62 -1.11
CA HIS A 216 17.54 -6.65 -0.01
C HIS A 216 16.76 -7.17 1.20
N GLY A 217 16.03 -8.28 1.03
CA GLY A 217 15.01 -8.76 1.97
C GLY A 217 13.63 -8.11 1.72
N TYR A 218 12.57 -8.89 1.97
CA TYR A 218 11.19 -8.54 1.57
C TYR A 218 10.68 -7.23 2.17
N ARG A 219 11.19 -6.80 3.35
CA ARG A 219 10.73 -5.58 4.02
C ARG A 219 11.05 -4.31 3.23
N PHE A 220 12.18 -4.29 2.52
CA PHE A 220 12.54 -3.17 1.64
C PHE A 220 11.75 -3.18 0.33
N LEU A 221 11.24 -4.35 -0.05
CA LEU A 221 10.39 -4.52 -1.24
C LEU A 221 8.91 -4.20 -0.96
N ASN A 222 8.54 -3.98 0.30
CA ASN A 222 7.19 -3.56 0.62
C ASN A 222 6.88 -2.23 -0.06
N SER A 223 5.68 -2.16 -0.62
CA SER A 223 5.15 -0.96 -1.24
C SER A 223 3.86 -0.51 -0.57
N SER A 224 3.62 0.77 -0.63
CA SER A 224 2.35 1.42 -0.34
C SER A 224 1.96 2.27 -1.54
N TYR A 225 0.69 2.47 -1.77
CA TYR A 225 0.23 3.31 -2.86
C TYR A 225 -1.00 4.13 -2.50
N CYS A 226 -1.14 5.24 -3.19
CA CYS A 226 -2.38 6.00 -3.25
C CYS A 226 -2.81 6.22 -4.70
N TYR A 227 -4.00 6.75 -4.88
CA TYR A 227 -4.58 7.05 -6.18
C TYR A 227 -4.92 8.53 -6.23
N ASN A 228 -4.49 9.24 -7.28
CA ASN A 228 -4.65 10.68 -7.40
C ASN A 228 -5.80 11.08 -8.33
N ASP A 229 -6.12 12.37 -8.37
CA ASP A 229 -7.19 12.94 -9.21
C ASP A 229 -6.95 12.78 -10.72
N SER A 230 -5.69 12.62 -11.12
CA SER A 230 -5.35 12.35 -12.53
C SER A 230 -5.66 10.92 -12.96
N GLY A 231 -6.19 10.11 -12.02
CA GLY A 231 -6.53 8.72 -12.30
C GLY A 231 -5.31 7.81 -12.37
N ARG A 232 -4.25 8.09 -11.58
CA ARG A 232 -2.98 7.38 -11.58
C ARG A 232 -2.63 6.85 -10.20
N PHE A 233 -1.90 5.76 -10.18
CA PHE A 233 -1.31 5.18 -8.98
C PHE A 233 0.01 5.86 -8.67
N VAL A 234 0.21 6.27 -7.42
CA VAL A 234 1.49 6.77 -6.92
C VAL A 234 2.02 5.77 -5.90
N ILE A 235 3.15 5.15 -6.21
CA ILE A 235 3.71 4.01 -5.50
C ILE A 235 4.98 4.43 -4.76
N SER A 236 5.07 4.09 -3.48
CA SER A 236 6.23 4.28 -2.62
C SER A 236 6.78 2.93 -2.18
N PHE A 237 8.09 2.74 -2.29
CA PHE A 237 8.79 1.55 -1.79
C PHE A 237 9.56 1.88 -0.51
N ALA A 238 9.62 0.90 0.40
CA ALA A 238 10.32 1.08 1.67
C ALA A 238 11.82 1.34 1.50
N GLY A 239 12.45 0.76 0.49
CA GLY A 239 13.88 0.91 0.21
C GLY A 239 14.24 1.98 -0.83
N ASP A 240 13.30 2.81 -1.28
CA ASP A 240 13.57 3.78 -2.35
C ASP A 240 13.27 5.21 -1.95
N SER A 241 14.15 6.12 -2.36
CA SER A 241 13.97 7.57 -2.23
C SER A 241 13.09 8.19 -3.33
N LEU A 242 12.67 7.40 -4.31
CA LEU A 242 11.75 7.83 -5.36
C LEU A 242 10.32 7.39 -5.04
N VAL A 243 9.36 8.08 -5.64
CA VAL A 243 7.98 7.63 -5.82
C VAL A 243 7.70 7.49 -7.30
N TYR A 244 6.80 6.58 -7.65
CA TYR A 244 6.51 6.22 -9.05
C TYR A 244 5.04 6.46 -9.34
N GLU A 245 4.75 7.25 -10.37
CA GLU A 245 3.39 7.50 -10.84
C GLU A 245 3.12 6.74 -12.13
N THR A 246 2.02 5.99 -12.19
CA THR A 246 1.69 5.15 -13.36
C THR A 246 0.18 4.97 -13.54
N ASP A 247 -0.24 4.77 -14.79
CA ASP A 247 -1.59 4.32 -15.16
C ASP A 247 -1.64 2.83 -15.56
N PHE A 248 -0.51 2.11 -15.40
CA PHE A 248 -0.28 0.73 -15.85
C PHE A 248 -0.44 0.50 -17.37
N LYS A 249 -0.44 1.55 -18.18
CA LYS A 249 -0.59 1.48 -19.62
C LYS A 249 0.62 2.07 -20.35
N GLY A 250 0.75 3.39 -20.37
CA GLY A 250 1.82 4.07 -21.10
C GLY A 250 2.44 5.22 -20.34
N TYR A 251 1.83 5.63 -19.24
CA TYR A 251 2.40 6.68 -18.39
C TYR A 251 3.18 6.05 -17.22
N HIS A 252 4.46 6.37 -17.14
CA HIS A 252 5.31 5.94 -16.04
C HIS A 252 6.39 6.97 -15.75
N LYS A 253 6.27 7.67 -14.62
CA LYS A 253 7.23 8.67 -14.16
C LYS A 253 7.72 8.38 -12.75
N SER A 254 8.91 8.84 -12.43
CA SER A 254 9.46 8.79 -11.08
C SER A 254 9.89 10.18 -10.63
N TYR A 255 9.71 10.45 -9.34
CA TYR A 255 9.93 11.73 -8.72
C TYR A 255 10.78 11.58 -7.46
N TYR A 256 11.66 12.56 -7.22
CA TYR A 256 12.44 12.62 -6.02
C TYR A 256 11.57 12.89 -4.80
N ALA A 257 11.64 11.96 -3.82
CA ALA A 257 10.84 12.03 -2.60
C ALA A 257 11.64 11.59 -1.36
N LYS A 258 12.95 11.90 -1.36
CA LYS A 258 13.88 11.55 -0.29
C LYS A 258 13.65 12.43 0.93
N SER A 259 13.68 11.83 2.14
CA SER A 259 13.73 12.57 3.40
C SER A 259 15.04 13.34 3.55
N VAL A 260 14.97 14.55 4.09
CA VAL A 260 16.17 15.34 4.46
C VAL A 260 17.00 14.59 5.53
N SER A 261 16.35 13.78 6.35
CA SER A 261 16.99 13.00 7.41
C SER A 261 17.55 11.65 6.96
N GLN A 262 17.37 11.24 5.71
CA GLN A 262 17.87 9.96 5.23
C GLN A 262 19.40 9.97 5.07
N THR A 263 20.05 9.15 5.88
CA THR A 263 21.53 9.05 5.95
C THR A 263 22.07 7.72 5.40
N THR A 264 21.22 6.71 5.24
CA THR A 264 21.63 5.38 4.79
C THR A 264 21.22 5.10 3.35
N VAL A 265 21.94 4.20 2.71
CA VAL A 265 21.62 3.63 1.42
C VAL A 265 20.97 2.26 1.61
N LEU A 266 20.22 1.80 0.63
CA LEU A 266 19.60 0.48 0.62
C LEU A 266 20.70 -0.60 0.66
N PRO A 267 20.75 -1.47 1.71
CA PRO A 267 21.76 -2.49 1.82
C PRO A 267 21.48 -3.65 0.87
N GLU A 268 22.55 -4.23 0.35
CA GLU A 268 22.52 -5.48 -0.42
C GLU A 268 22.99 -6.65 0.43
N ILE A 269 22.45 -7.83 0.18
CA ILE A 269 22.82 -9.07 0.83
C ILE A 269 23.25 -10.06 -0.25
N LYS A 270 24.46 -10.63 -0.11
CA LYS A 270 24.88 -11.70 -1.01
C LYS A 270 24.03 -12.95 -0.77
N ALA A 271 23.77 -13.71 -1.82
CA ALA A 271 22.86 -14.86 -1.75
C ALA A 271 23.36 -15.97 -0.76
N ASP A 272 24.65 -16.15 -0.63
CA ASP A 272 25.29 -17.08 0.31
C ASP A 272 25.30 -16.59 1.76
N GLU A 273 25.23 -15.27 1.96
CA GLU A 273 25.15 -14.64 3.29
C GLU A 273 23.73 -14.39 3.76
N PHE A 274 22.72 -14.70 2.95
CA PHE A 274 21.34 -14.35 3.23
C PHE A 274 20.74 -15.23 4.34
N SER A 275 20.19 -14.57 5.35
CA SER A 275 19.29 -15.14 6.37
C SER A 275 18.15 -14.18 6.67
N ASP A 276 17.04 -14.70 7.21
CA ASP A 276 15.91 -13.89 7.63
C ASP A 276 16.29 -12.90 8.73
N GLU A 277 17.18 -13.30 9.62
CA GLU A 277 17.71 -12.47 10.69
C GLU A 277 18.53 -11.31 10.13
N LYS A 278 19.47 -11.58 9.21
CA LYS A 278 20.27 -10.53 8.57
C LYS A 278 19.42 -9.56 7.77
N ALA A 279 18.42 -10.06 7.04
CA ALA A 279 17.46 -9.20 6.31
C ALA A 279 16.65 -8.33 7.26
N PHE A 280 16.25 -8.85 8.43
CA PHE A 280 15.54 -8.10 9.45
C PHE A 280 16.43 -7.05 10.13
N GLU A 281 17.64 -7.39 10.52
CA GLU A 281 18.61 -6.46 11.10
C GLU A 281 18.95 -5.32 10.12
N ASN A 282 19.21 -5.64 8.86
CA ASN A 282 19.43 -4.63 7.83
C ASN A 282 18.27 -3.65 7.74
N PHE A 283 17.02 -4.15 7.81
CA PHE A 283 15.86 -3.29 7.81
C PHE A 283 15.77 -2.38 9.05
N LEU A 284 16.12 -2.88 10.22
CA LEU A 284 16.10 -2.09 11.47
C LEU A 284 17.15 -0.98 11.46
N PHE A 285 18.34 -1.28 10.96
CA PHE A 285 19.50 -0.38 10.98
C PHE A 285 19.63 0.49 9.72
N THR A 286 18.60 0.52 8.89
CA THR A 286 18.54 1.32 7.67
C THR A 286 17.31 2.23 7.70
N ASP A 287 17.48 3.47 7.25
CA ASP A 287 16.40 4.40 7.01
C ASP A 287 15.46 3.83 5.92
N ALA A 288 14.17 3.95 6.11
CA ALA A 288 13.18 3.37 5.20
C ALA A 288 11.92 4.24 5.11
N TYR A 289 11.09 3.93 4.13
CA TYR A 289 9.77 4.53 3.98
C TYR A 289 8.70 3.50 4.33
N SER A 290 7.53 3.97 4.77
CA SER A 290 6.40 3.08 5.00
C SER A 290 5.25 3.40 4.04
N SER A 291 4.34 4.25 4.41
CA SER A 291 3.11 4.49 3.68
C SER A 291 3.15 5.78 2.87
N ILE A 292 2.32 5.85 1.82
CA ILE A 292 2.03 7.05 1.07
C ILE A 292 0.52 7.25 1.01
N PHE A 293 0.05 8.47 1.24
CA PHE A 293 -1.35 8.84 1.20
C PHE A 293 -1.54 10.04 0.28
N TYR A 294 -2.76 10.19 -0.26
CA TYR A 294 -3.14 11.36 -1.04
C TYR A 294 -4.27 12.10 -0.34
N ASP A 295 -3.99 13.34 0.06
CA ASP A 295 -5.01 14.28 0.55
C ASP A 295 -5.73 14.92 -0.63
N ASN A 296 -6.92 14.44 -0.89
CA ASN A 296 -7.75 14.89 -1.99
C ASN A 296 -8.20 16.35 -1.81
N SER A 297 -8.29 16.86 -0.58
CA SER A 297 -8.72 18.23 -0.27
C SER A 297 -7.66 19.27 -0.59
N LYS A 298 -6.39 18.96 -0.29
CA LYS A 298 -5.24 19.84 -0.49
C LYS A 298 -4.41 19.50 -1.73
N LYS A 299 -4.70 18.35 -2.35
CA LYS A 299 -3.90 17.80 -3.47
C LYS A 299 -2.45 17.56 -3.07
N TYR A 300 -2.23 17.06 -1.86
CA TYR A 300 -0.92 16.77 -1.31
C TYR A 300 -0.72 15.27 -1.15
N TYR A 301 0.53 14.83 -1.33
CA TYR A 301 0.96 13.49 -0.97
C TYR A 301 1.68 13.54 0.37
N LEU A 302 1.33 12.61 1.26
CA LEU A 302 1.97 12.42 2.56
C LEU A 302 2.76 11.12 2.50
N ARG A 303 4.08 11.20 2.48
CA ARG A 303 4.96 10.05 2.50
C ARG A 303 5.63 9.92 3.87
N ILE A 304 5.53 8.75 4.48
CA ILE A 304 6.07 8.51 5.82
C ILE A 304 7.49 7.99 5.72
N PHE A 305 8.40 8.66 6.40
CA PHE A 305 9.79 8.25 6.57
C PHE A 305 10.00 7.69 7.97
N ARG A 306 10.72 6.57 8.05
CA ARG A 306 11.14 5.90 9.27
C ARG A 306 12.65 5.96 9.40
N GLN A 307 13.13 6.58 10.45
CA GLN A 307 14.56 6.60 10.76
C GLN A 307 15.02 5.23 11.30
N LYS A 308 16.22 4.83 10.96
CA LYS A 308 16.88 3.63 11.53
C LYS A 308 16.99 3.73 13.04
N ILE A 309 17.04 2.58 13.70
CA ILE A 309 17.48 2.48 15.10
C ILE A 309 18.97 2.17 15.18
N THR A 310 19.58 2.49 16.31
CA THR A 310 20.98 2.11 16.60
C THR A 310 21.07 0.71 17.17
N LYS A 311 22.25 0.08 17.08
CA LYS A 311 22.48 -1.22 17.72
C LYS A 311 22.30 -1.15 19.25
N ALA A 312 22.68 -0.03 19.87
CA ALA A 312 22.51 0.19 21.32
C ALA A 312 21.04 0.23 21.71
N GLU A 313 20.20 0.98 20.96
CA GLU A 313 18.75 1.00 21.15
C GLU A 313 18.13 -0.38 20.98
N TYR A 314 18.54 -1.14 19.95
CA TYR A 314 18.05 -2.50 19.74
C TYR A 314 18.40 -3.44 20.91
N GLN A 315 19.64 -3.39 21.39
CA GLN A 315 20.11 -4.21 22.53
C GLN A 315 19.41 -3.87 23.84
N SER A 316 19.12 -2.59 24.07
CA SER A 316 18.39 -2.14 25.27
C SER A 316 16.93 -2.56 25.32
N LYS A 317 16.36 -3.02 24.19
CA LYS A 317 14.93 -3.30 23.99
C LYS A 317 14.01 -2.10 24.30
N GLN A 318 14.58 -0.91 24.37
CA GLN A 318 13.88 0.38 24.62
C GLN A 318 14.09 1.30 23.42
N TRP A 319 13.45 0.97 22.31
CA TRP A 319 13.57 1.77 21.11
C TRP A 319 12.21 2.27 20.64
N SER A 320 12.21 3.53 20.25
CA SER A 320 11.10 4.19 19.60
C SER A 320 11.54 4.63 18.21
N VAL A 321 10.81 4.21 17.21
CA VAL A 321 11.13 4.57 15.83
C VAL A 321 10.76 6.03 15.60
N LYS A 322 11.76 6.87 15.31
CA LYS A 322 11.52 8.25 14.90
C LYS A 322 10.95 8.28 13.50
N GLN A 323 9.94 9.11 13.32
CA GLN A 323 9.22 9.23 12.04
C GLN A 323 9.09 10.70 11.65
N SER A 324 9.03 10.94 10.34
CA SER A 324 8.63 12.21 9.76
C SER A 324 7.63 12.00 8.62
N VAL A 325 6.92 13.06 8.27
CA VAL A 325 6.04 13.09 7.11
C VAL A 325 6.63 14.04 6.08
N ILE A 326 6.97 13.50 4.92
CA ILE A 326 7.33 14.28 3.73
C ILE A 326 6.04 14.67 3.04
N ILE A 327 5.89 15.97 2.78
CA ILE A 327 4.72 16.53 2.11
C ILE A 327 5.13 16.96 0.71
N MET A 328 4.44 16.41 -0.29
CA MET A 328 4.63 16.78 -1.70
C MET A 328 3.36 17.40 -2.25
N ASP A 329 3.48 18.38 -3.13
CA ASP A 329 2.36 18.98 -3.84
C ASP A 329 1.82 18.07 -4.96
N GLN A 330 0.78 18.52 -5.66
CA GLN A 330 0.16 17.80 -6.78
C GLN A 330 1.12 17.50 -7.95
N ASN A 331 2.25 18.22 -8.04
CA ASN A 331 3.29 18.01 -9.06
C ASN A 331 4.44 17.15 -8.53
N HIS A 332 4.31 16.57 -7.36
CA HIS A 332 5.31 15.78 -6.64
C HIS A 332 6.54 16.59 -6.17
N ALA A 333 6.47 17.92 -6.13
CA ALA A 333 7.51 18.73 -5.51
C ALA A 333 7.41 18.59 -3.99
N ILE A 334 8.52 18.27 -3.31
CA ILE A 334 8.59 18.32 -1.84
C ILE A 334 8.43 19.78 -1.41
N ILE A 335 7.43 20.04 -0.56
CA ILE A 335 7.13 21.37 -0.01
C ILE A 335 7.27 21.40 1.53
N GLY A 336 7.53 20.27 2.16
CA GLY A 336 7.75 20.22 3.60
C GLY A 336 8.15 18.84 4.09
N GLU A 337 8.77 18.80 5.26
CA GLU A 337 8.98 17.60 6.05
C GLU A 337 8.98 17.97 7.53
N GLY A 338 8.24 17.23 8.34
CA GLY A 338 8.17 17.44 9.79
C GLY A 338 8.23 16.15 10.57
N ALA A 339 8.97 16.15 11.68
CA ALA A 339 8.95 15.06 12.65
C ALA A 339 7.59 15.00 13.34
N VAL A 340 7.12 13.79 13.62
CA VAL A 340 5.85 13.54 14.31
C VAL A 340 6.11 12.70 15.55
N ASP A 341 5.33 12.94 16.62
CA ASP A 341 5.41 12.19 17.87
C ASP A 341 5.37 10.67 17.59
N PRO A 342 6.35 9.91 18.09
CA PRO A 342 6.40 8.45 17.90
C PRO A 342 5.18 7.69 18.45
N ASN A 343 4.39 8.31 19.33
CA ASN A 343 3.15 7.74 19.83
C ASN A 343 2.00 7.83 18.83
N ILE A 344 2.15 8.60 17.74
CA ILE A 344 1.17 8.67 16.67
C ILE A 344 1.52 7.61 15.63
N TRP A 345 0.60 6.69 15.37
CA TRP A 345 0.77 5.66 14.37
C TRP A 345 0.39 6.19 12.98
N LEU A 346 1.39 6.69 12.24
CA LEU A 346 1.20 7.38 10.96
C LEU A 346 0.63 6.48 9.84
N GLU A 347 0.87 5.17 9.87
CA GLU A 347 0.27 4.25 8.90
C GLU A 347 -1.26 4.13 9.07
N SER A 348 -1.81 4.64 10.16
CA SER A 348 -3.25 4.70 10.42
C SER A 348 -3.91 5.99 9.90
N ILE A 349 -3.18 6.87 9.22
CA ILE A 349 -3.75 8.12 8.67
C ILE A 349 -5.00 7.83 7.86
N PHE A 350 -6.06 8.56 8.12
CA PHE A 350 -7.27 8.59 7.31
C PHE A 350 -7.78 10.01 7.15
N PHE A 351 -8.53 10.23 6.08
CA PHE A 351 -9.10 11.53 5.73
C PHE A 351 -10.60 11.52 5.95
N MET A 352 -11.10 12.59 6.51
CA MET A 352 -12.53 12.85 6.60
C MET A 352 -12.99 13.62 5.35
N PRO A 353 -14.28 13.55 4.97
CA PRO A 353 -14.79 14.25 3.79
C PRO A 353 -14.66 15.77 3.85
N ASP A 354 -14.57 16.34 5.04
CA ASP A 354 -14.31 17.77 5.29
C ASP A 354 -12.83 18.17 5.12
N GLY A 355 -11.97 17.20 4.78
CA GLY A 355 -10.53 17.38 4.61
C GLY A 355 -9.70 17.28 5.88
N ASN A 356 -10.32 17.03 7.05
CA ASN A 356 -9.57 16.78 8.28
C ASN A 356 -8.82 15.44 8.21
N ILE A 357 -7.60 15.45 8.72
CA ILE A 357 -6.70 14.30 8.76
C ILE A 357 -6.63 13.79 10.19
N TYR A 358 -6.75 12.48 10.38
CA TYR A 358 -6.60 11.86 11.68
C TYR A 358 -5.62 10.70 11.63
N ALA A 359 -4.93 10.48 12.75
CA ALA A 359 -4.09 9.31 12.95
C ALA A 359 -4.28 8.77 14.37
N ARG A 360 -4.10 7.47 14.53
CA ARG A 360 -4.23 6.81 15.83
C ARG A 360 -3.10 7.22 16.77
N VAL A 361 -3.46 7.46 18.02
CA VAL A 361 -2.50 7.62 19.13
C VAL A 361 -2.33 6.27 19.83
N ASN A 362 -1.09 5.81 19.99
CA ASN A 362 -0.77 4.65 20.81
C ASN A 362 -0.97 5.04 22.30
N SER A 363 -2.01 4.50 22.90
CA SER A 363 -2.39 4.76 24.29
C SER A 363 -2.32 3.47 25.09
N LYS A 364 -2.11 3.60 26.40
CA LYS A 364 -2.26 2.51 27.37
C LYS A 364 -3.73 2.24 27.71
N ASP A 365 -4.65 3.06 27.21
CA ASP A 365 -6.08 2.87 27.39
C ASP A 365 -6.55 1.63 26.62
N GLU A 366 -6.97 0.61 27.34
CA GLU A 366 -7.49 -0.64 26.77
C GLU A 366 -9.00 -0.57 26.46
N TYR A 367 -9.66 0.52 26.90
CA TYR A 367 -11.12 0.69 26.80
C TYR A 367 -11.55 1.60 25.65
N ALA A 368 -10.62 2.28 25.01
CA ALA A 368 -10.91 3.16 23.88
C ALA A 368 -9.79 3.17 22.83
N LEU A 369 -10.17 3.55 21.61
CA LEU A 369 -9.24 3.97 20.56
C LEU A 369 -9.26 5.49 20.46
N HIS A 370 -8.08 6.07 20.41
CA HIS A 370 -7.89 7.51 20.33
C HIS A 370 -7.25 7.88 19.00
N PHE A 371 -7.81 8.88 18.34
CA PHE A 371 -7.28 9.45 17.12
C PHE A 371 -7.11 10.95 17.29
N VAL A 372 -5.95 11.47 16.95
CA VAL A 372 -5.64 12.89 16.97
C VAL A 372 -5.80 13.49 15.59
N ARG A 373 -6.34 14.70 15.50
CA ARG A 373 -6.35 15.46 14.27
C ARG A 373 -4.96 15.98 13.96
N LEU A 374 -4.57 15.87 12.69
CA LEU A 374 -3.34 16.44 12.15
C LEU A 374 -3.70 17.61 11.24
N GLU A 375 -2.91 18.67 11.27
CA GLU A 375 -3.11 19.83 10.40
C GLU A 375 -1.80 20.30 9.76
N TYR A 376 -1.91 20.91 8.60
CA TYR A 376 -0.78 21.53 7.93
C TYR A 376 -0.47 22.87 8.56
N VAL A 377 0.76 23.07 9.01
CA VAL A 377 1.26 24.29 9.63
C VAL A 377 2.38 24.86 8.79
N SER A 378 2.31 26.13 8.45
CA SER A 378 3.43 26.85 7.81
C SER A 378 4.61 26.93 8.77
N ILE A 379 5.80 26.62 8.25
CA ILE A 379 7.06 26.80 9.00
C ILE A 379 7.56 28.20 8.61
N ASN A 380 7.48 29.15 9.57
CA ASN A 380 7.95 30.52 9.39
C ASN A 380 9.47 30.62 9.56
#